data_40a7576603d11698cecb79bd3369f92c
#
_entry.id   40a7576603d11698cecb79bd3369f92c
#
_cell.length_a   1.000
_cell.length_b   1.000
_cell.length_c   1.000
_cell.angle_alpha   90.00
_cell.angle_beta   90.00
_cell.angle_gamma   90.00
#
_symmetry.space_group_name_H-M   'P 1'
#
loop_
_entity.id
_entity.type
_entity.pdbx_description
1 polymer ?
#
loop_
_entity_poly.entity_id
_entity_poly.type
_entity_poly.pdbx_seq_one_letter_code
_entity_poly.pdbx_strand_id
1 'polypeptide(L)'
;QEQLEAITASLKETQKETMDSYLTERYYQHYTTPLQQKAVKPNHVRYIQESVLPMVPAAQSLYDIVDEQSNARSYLNLLLSWAQAIPYDTLENRVSSNGSGFSPPLAILNQNKGDCDSKAVLAAALIRAFLPNNPMKLVLLHDHALLAISMTPLATDETINAEGLPFILLDPTGPGQLKLGEVSKSTRQGLASRNYTLETIP
;
A
#
# COMPACT_ATOMS: atom_id res chain seq x y z
N GLN A 1 15.35 36.84 -28.34
CA GLN A 1 14.80 36.51 -27.01
C GLN A 1 13.73 35.42 -27.13
N GLU A 2 12.76 35.56 -28.04
CA GLU A 2 11.67 34.62 -28.31
C GLU A 2 12.16 33.22 -28.70
N GLN A 3 13.23 33.12 -29.53
CA GLN A 3 13.84 31.83 -29.87
C GLN A 3 14.49 31.12 -28.68
N LEU A 4 15.13 31.87 -27.79
CA LEU A 4 15.74 31.28 -26.58
C LEU A 4 14.68 30.77 -25.62
N GLU A 5 13.57 31.49 -25.46
CA GLU A 5 12.42 31.05 -24.65
C GLU A 5 11.78 29.79 -25.21
N ALA A 6 11.59 29.71 -26.52
CA ALA A 6 11.07 28.51 -27.19
C ALA A 6 11.98 27.28 -27.02
N ILE A 7 13.31 27.45 -27.17
CA ILE A 7 14.28 26.38 -26.95
C ILE A 7 14.25 25.91 -25.49
N THR A 8 14.21 26.88 -24.55
CA THR A 8 14.16 26.56 -23.11
C THR A 8 12.89 25.81 -22.73
N ALA A 9 11.74 26.17 -23.32
CA ALA A 9 10.48 25.48 -23.11
C ALA A 9 10.54 24.03 -23.65
N SER A 10 11.05 23.85 -24.86
CA SER A 10 11.21 22.52 -25.48
C SER A 10 12.16 21.63 -24.67
N LEU A 11 13.27 22.17 -24.18
CA LEU A 11 14.20 21.40 -23.32
C LEU A 11 13.54 20.97 -22.00
N LYS A 12 12.75 21.83 -21.37
CA LYS A 12 12.02 21.48 -20.14
C LYS A 12 10.97 20.40 -20.38
N GLU A 13 10.26 20.46 -21.51
CA GLU A 13 9.28 19.43 -21.91
C GLU A 13 9.98 18.09 -22.10
N THR A 14 11.03 18.04 -22.93
CA THR A 14 11.81 16.82 -23.18
C THR A 14 12.40 16.24 -21.89
N GLN A 15 12.92 17.10 -21.00
CA GLN A 15 13.43 16.68 -19.69
C GLN A 15 12.31 16.03 -18.85
N LYS A 16 11.13 16.64 -18.84
CA LYS A 16 9.97 16.10 -18.11
C LYS A 16 9.54 14.76 -18.65
N GLU A 17 9.33 14.65 -19.98
CA GLU A 17 8.93 13.40 -20.65
C GLU A 17 9.96 12.28 -20.39
N THR A 18 11.25 12.59 -20.49
CA THR A 18 12.32 11.63 -20.22
C THR A 18 12.29 11.15 -18.78
N MET A 19 12.07 12.07 -17.82
CA MET A 19 11.98 11.72 -16.39
C MET A 19 10.74 10.87 -16.12
N ASP A 20 9.59 11.24 -16.67
CA ASP A 20 8.34 10.50 -16.48
C ASP A 20 8.44 9.07 -17.05
N SER A 21 9.06 8.91 -18.23
CA SER A 21 9.34 7.60 -18.82
C SER A 21 10.27 6.77 -17.93
N TYR A 22 11.37 7.36 -17.49
CA TYR A 22 12.35 6.71 -16.60
C TYR A 22 11.71 6.24 -15.29
N LEU A 23 10.88 7.06 -14.66
CA LEU A 23 10.17 6.70 -13.43
C LEU A 23 9.18 5.57 -13.67
N THR A 24 8.38 5.66 -14.76
CA THR A 24 7.38 4.66 -15.13
C THR A 24 8.01 3.30 -15.39
N GLU A 25 9.13 3.25 -16.12
CA GLU A 25 9.87 2.00 -16.39
C GLU A 25 10.40 1.33 -15.12
N ARG A 26 10.69 2.12 -14.09
CA ARG A 26 11.21 1.65 -12.79
C ARG A 26 10.15 1.51 -11.71
N TYR A 27 8.87 1.59 -12.05
CA TYR A 27 7.76 1.49 -11.12
C TYR A 27 7.74 2.60 -10.07
N TYR A 28 8.16 3.79 -10.46
CA TYR A 28 8.04 5.00 -9.65
C TYR A 28 7.01 5.95 -10.24
N GLN A 29 6.52 6.87 -9.41
CA GLN A 29 5.62 7.93 -9.84
C GLN A 29 5.87 9.21 -9.05
N HIS A 30 5.54 10.33 -9.68
CA HIS A 30 5.43 11.61 -8.99
C HIS A 30 4.20 11.60 -8.07
N TYR A 31 4.33 12.20 -6.91
CA TYR A 31 3.21 12.46 -6.03
C TYR A 31 3.39 13.78 -5.29
N THR A 32 2.29 14.30 -4.74
CA THR A 32 2.32 15.48 -3.88
C THR A 32 2.13 15.04 -2.45
N THR A 33 3.09 15.36 -1.59
CA THR A 33 3.00 15.03 -0.16
C THR A 33 1.85 15.81 0.49
N PRO A 34 1.36 15.40 1.68
CA PRO A 34 0.40 16.18 2.44
C PRO A 34 0.84 17.64 2.71
N LEU A 35 2.16 17.89 2.74
CA LEU A 35 2.75 19.24 2.89
C LEU A 35 2.89 20.00 1.56
N GLN A 36 2.20 19.56 0.49
CA GLN A 36 2.22 20.16 -0.85
C GLN A 36 3.60 20.19 -1.52
N GLN A 37 4.49 19.29 -1.14
CA GLN A 37 5.81 19.13 -1.77
C GLN A 37 5.75 18.07 -2.87
N LYS A 38 6.39 18.35 -4.00
CA LYS A 38 6.58 17.35 -5.07
C LYS A 38 7.64 16.33 -4.65
N ALA A 39 7.34 15.07 -4.76
CA ALA A 39 8.24 13.97 -4.43
C ALA A 39 8.05 12.81 -5.42
N VAL A 40 8.87 11.80 -5.29
CA VAL A 40 8.82 10.55 -6.06
C VAL A 40 8.68 9.41 -5.06
N LYS A 41 7.81 8.46 -5.38
CA LYS A 41 7.62 7.24 -4.58
C LYS A 41 7.43 6.01 -5.48
N PRO A 42 7.55 4.78 -4.95
CA PRO A 42 7.12 3.58 -5.66
C PRO A 42 5.65 3.69 -6.09
N ASN A 43 5.34 3.19 -7.27
CA ASN A 43 3.95 3.09 -7.74
C ASN A 43 3.29 1.88 -7.08
N HIS A 44 2.87 2.05 -5.83
CA HIS A 44 2.28 1.00 -5.00
C HIS A 44 1.09 0.34 -5.68
N VAL A 45 0.22 1.13 -6.31
CA VAL A 45 -0.98 0.61 -7.00
C VAL A 45 -0.61 -0.31 -8.13
N ARG A 46 0.38 0.04 -8.94
CA ARG A 46 0.88 -0.81 -10.03
C ARG A 46 1.51 -2.10 -9.49
N TYR A 47 2.30 -2.01 -8.42
CA TYR A 47 2.85 -3.21 -7.75
C TYR A 47 1.74 -4.13 -7.26
N ILE A 48 0.67 -3.59 -6.66
CA ILE A 48 -0.48 -4.38 -6.23
C ILE A 48 -1.10 -5.09 -7.42
N GLN A 49 -1.48 -4.36 -8.48
CA GLN A 49 -2.17 -4.90 -9.65
C GLN A 49 -1.37 -6.02 -10.33
N GLU A 50 -0.08 -5.79 -10.58
CA GLU A 50 0.78 -6.78 -11.25
C GLU A 50 1.14 -7.97 -10.34
N SER A 51 0.99 -7.83 -9.01
CA SER A 51 1.23 -8.92 -8.07
C SER A 51 0.00 -9.78 -7.78
N VAL A 52 -1.22 -9.39 -8.16
CA VAL A 52 -2.44 -10.16 -7.83
C VAL A 52 -2.34 -11.59 -8.33
N LEU A 53 -2.03 -11.78 -9.62
CA LEU A 53 -1.97 -13.10 -10.22
C LEU A 53 -0.86 -13.99 -9.62
N PRO A 54 0.37 -13.51 -9.43
CA PRO A 54 1.40 -14.27 -8.70
C PRO A 54 1.05 -14.60 -7.24
N MET A 55 0.18 -13.82 -6.59
CA MET A 55 -0.22 -14.04 -5.20
C MET A 55 -1.37 -15.03 -5.02
N VAL A 56 -2.05 -15.45 -6.10
CA VAL A 56 -3.19 -16.40 -6.00
C VAL A 56 -2.84 -17.69 -5.25
N PRO A 57 -1.69 -18.37 -5.48
CA PRO A 57 -1.36 -19.56 -4.72
C PRO A 57 -1.19 -19.32 -3.22
N ALA A 58 -0.59 -18.18 -2.83
CA ALA A 58 -0.43 -17.82 -1.44
C ALA A 58 -1.78 -17.44 -0.78
N ALA A 59 -2.63 -16.71 -1.50
CA ALA A 59 -3.99 -16.39 -1.04
C ALA A 59 -4.82 -17.67 -0.85
N GLN A 60 -4.73 -18.63 -1.77
CA GLN A 60 -5.39 -19.93 -1.66
C GLN A 60 -4.88 -20.70 -0.44
N SER A 61 -3.56 -20.76 -0.23
CA SER A 61 -2.97 -21.44 0.93
C SER A 61 -3.44 -20.86 2.27
N LEU A 62 -3.62 -19.53 2.34
CA LEU A 62 -4.20 -18.88 3.52
C LEU A 62 -5.69 -19.22 3.67
N TYR A 63 -6.43 -19.29 2.56
CA TYR A 63 -7.84 -19.67 2.57
C TYR A 63 -8.05 -21.12 3.06
N ASP A 64 -7.21 -22.04 2.63
CA ASP A 64 -7.30 -23.47 3.01
C ASP A 64 -7.08 -23.72 4.51
N ILE A 65 -6.51 -22.75 5.24
CA ILE A 65 -6.35 -22.82 6.71
C ILE A 65 -7.63 -22.34 7.43
N VAL A 66 -8.46 -21.56 6.75
CA VAL A 66 -9.68 -20.97 7.35
C VAL A 66 -10.77 -22.05 7.40
N ASP A 67 -11.46 -22.15 8.54
CA ASP A 67 -12.57 -23.07 8.76
C ASP A 67 -13.71 -22.82 7.73
N GLU A 68 -14.39 -23.88 7.30
CA GLU A 68 -15.52 -23.84 6.35
C GLU A 68 -16.66 -22.90 6.79
N GLN A 69 -16.83 -22.66 8.10
CA GLN A 69 -17.83 -21.73 8.63
C GLN A 69 -17.33 -20.28 8.71
N SER A 70 -16.10 -20.02 8.30
CA SER A 70 -15.49 -18.71 8.34
C SER A 70 -16.01 -17.78 7.23
N ASN A 71 -15.88 -16.49 7.48
CA ASN A 71 -16.29 -15.43 6.55
C ASN A 71 -15.06 -14.61 6.09
N ALA A 72 -15.30 -13.64 5.21
CA ALA A 72 -14.25 -12.77 4.70
C ALA A 72 -13.46 -12.06 5.83
N ARG A 73 -14.10 -11.71 6.94
CA ARG A 73 -13.42 -11.08 8.11
C ARG A 73 -12.44 -12.05 8.77
N SER A 74 -12.80 -13.31 8.89
CA SER A 74 -11.92 -14.35 9.45
C SER A 74 -10.68 -14.53 8.57
N TYR A 75 -10.85 -14.58 7.25
CA TYR A 75 -9.75 -14.63 6.31
C TYR A 75 -8.83 -13.40 6.43
N LEU A 76 -9.41 -12.18 6.48
CA LEU A 76 -8.63 -10.95 6.62
C LEU A 76 -7.86 -10.90 7.94
N ASN A 77 -8.43 -11.40 9.03
CA ASN A 77 -7.74 -11.48 10.31
C ASN A 77 -6.58 -12.49 10.29
N LEU A 78 -6.74 -13.63 9.62
CA LEU A 78 -5.66 -14.60 9.43
C LEU A 78 -4.54 -13.98 8.58
N LEU A 79 -4.88 -13.35 7.46
CA LEU A 79 -3.93 -12.65 6.60
C LEU A 79 -3.17 -11.56 7.35
N LEU A 80 -3.87 -10.74 8.15
CA LEU A 80 -3.24 -9.72 8.99
C LEU A 80 -2.26 -10.33 10.00
N SER A 81 -2.68 -11.36 10.73
CA SER A 81 -1.82 -12.04 11.70
C SER A 81 -0.56 -12.60 11.05
N TRP A 82 -0.69 -13.18 9.86
CA TRP A 82 0.45 -13.68 9.09
C TRP A 82 1.36 -12.55 8.60
N ALA A 83 0.82 -11.47 8.02
CA ALA A 83 1.60 -10.35 7.52
C ALA A 83 2.32 -9.59 8.66
N GLN A 84 1.67 -9.44 9.82
CA GLN A 84 2.24 -8.81 11.01
C GLN A 84 3.38 -9.65 11.62
N ALA A 85 3.37 -10.97 11.41
CA ALA A 85 4.45 -11.86 11.86
C ALA A 85 5.72 -11.75 11.00
N ILE A 86 5.63 -11.22 9.78
CA ILE A 86 6.83 -10.94 8.96
C ILE A 86 7.67 -9.87 9.69
N PRO A 87 8.98 -10.09 9.90
CA PRO A 87 9.85 -9.11 10.54
C PRO A 87 9.82 -7.74 9.88
N TYR A 88 9.79 -6.68 10.69
CA TYR A 88 9.88 -5.31 10.21
C TYR A 88 11.35 -4.96 9.89
N ASP A 89 11.56 -4.35 8.71
CA ASP A 89 12.85 -3.82 8.29
C ASP A 89 12.60 -2.47 7.61
N THR A 90 13.28 -1.40 8.07
CA THR A 90 13.13 -0.05 7.49
C THR A 90 13.63 0.06 6.05
N LEU A 91 14.33 -0.97 5.56
CA LEU A 91 14.92 -1.05 4.21
C LEU A 91 15.83 0.15 3.87
N GLU A 92 16.40 0.81 4.88
CA GLU A 92 17.32 1.94 4.71
C GLU A 92 18.67 1.52 4.12
N ASN A 93 19.06 0.26 4.34
CA ASN A 93 20.29 -0.28 3.77
C ASN A 93 20.12 -0.55 2.27
N ARG A 94 20.58 0.39 1.46
CA ARG A 94 20.47 0.35 0.00
C ARG A 94 21.18 -0.84 -0.66
N VAL A 95 22.13 -1.45 0.01
CA VAL A 95 22.83 -2.63 -0.49
C VAL A 95 21.94 -3.87 -0.43
N SER A 96 21.07 -3.96 0.58
CA SER A 96 20.19 -5.13 0.82
C SER A 96 18.72 -4.89 0.45
N SER A 97 18.34 -3.65 0.08
CA SER A 97 16.94 -3.26 -0.18
C SER A 97 16.66 -2.74 -1.59
N ASN A 98 17.51 -3.00 -2.58
CA ASN A 98 17.41 -2.42 -3.92
C ASN A 98 17.37 -0.87 -3.96
N GLY A 99 17.71 -0.21 -2.87
CA GLY A 99 17.96 1.22 -2.81
C GLY A 99 16.74 2.14 -2.67
N SER A 100 15.53 1.60 -2.57
CA SER A 100 14.32 2.43 -2.59
C SER A 100 13.58 2.53 -1.25
N GLY A 101 14.01 1.80 -0.21
CA GLY A 101 13.21 1.70 1.01
C GLY A 101 11.84 1.03 0.80
N PHE A 102 11.71 0.20 -0.23
CA PHE A 102 10.49 -0.54 -0.58
C PHE A 102 10.85 -1.92 -1.14
N SER A 103 10.11 -2.94 -0.74
CA SER A 103 10.21 -4.30 -1.26
C SER A 103 8.92 -4.74 -1.93
N PRO A 104 8.96 -5.15 -3.20
CA PRO A 104 7.81 -5.73 -3.89
C PRO A 104 7.29 -7.01 -3.22
N PRO A 105 6.01 -7.41 -3.39
CA PRO A 105 5.41 -8.56 -2.73
C PRO A 105 6.21 -9.86 -2.81
N LEU A 106 6.70 -10.24 -3.98
CA LEU A 106 7.53 -11.44 -4.16
C LEU A 106 8.89 -11.35 -3.43
N ALA A 107 9.45 -10.15 -3.33
CA ALA A 107 10.70 -9.95 -2.59
C ALA A 107 10.49 -10.11 -1.08
N ILE A 108 9.36 -9.63 -0.53
CA ILE A 108 9.00 -9.85 0.88
C ILE A 108 8.86 -11.34 1.17
N LEU A 109 8.16 -12.10 0.31
CA LEU A 109 7.98 -13.55 0.49
C LEU A 109 9.34 -14.29 0.48
N ASN A 110 10.26 -13.86 -0.39
CA ASN A 110 11.59 -14.48 -0.50
C ASN A 110 12.54 -14.08 0.65
N GLN A 111 12.49 -12.82 1.09
CA GLN A 111 13.41 -12.28 2.09
C GLN A 111 12.85 -12.35 3.53
N ASN A 112 11.56 -12.60 3.66
CA ASN A 112 10.82 -12.63 4.94
C ASN A 112 11.04 -11.37 5.78
N LYS A 113 10.95 -10.18 5.15
CA LYS A 113 11.04 -8.88 5.81
C LYS A 113 10.45 -7.77 4.95
N GLY A 114 9.98 -6.70 5.58
CA GLY A 114 9.43 -5.54 4.88
C GLY A 114 9.05 -4.40 5.85
N ASP A 115 8.94 -3.20 5.30
CA ASP A 115 8.43 -2.02 6.00
C ASP A 115 6.89 -1.89 5.88
N CYS A 116 6.33 -0.77 6.30
CA CYS A 116 4.87 -0.59 6.36
C CYS A 116 4.22 -0.58 4.96
N ASP A 117 4.76 0.17 4.01
CA ASP A 117 4.19 0.26 2.66
C ASP A 117 4.41 -1.02 1.85
N SER A 118 5.56 -1.68 1.99
CA SER A 118 5.83 -2.99 1.40
C SER A 118 4.82 -4.04 1.87
N LYS A 119 4.58 -4.13 3.18
CA LYS A 119 3.60 -5.06 3.76
C LYS A 119 2.16 -4.70 3.40
N ALA A 120 1.83 -3.40 3.31
CA ALA A 120 0.52 -2.95 2.85
C ALA A 120 0.28 -3.36 1.39
N VAL A 121 1.28 -3.21 0.51
CA VAL A 121 1.20 -3.63 -0.89
C VAL A 121 1.06 -5.14 -1.02
N LEU A 122 1.82 -5.93 -0.25
CA LEU A 122 1.69 -7.39 -0.21
C LEU A 122 0.29 -7.82 0.24
N ALA A 123 -0.19 -7.27 1.36
CA ALA A 123 -1.50 -7.59 1.90
C ALA A 123 -2.62 -7.20 0.91
N ALA A 124 -2.52 -6.04 0.26
CA ALA A 124 -3.48 -5.60 -0.76
C ALA A 124 -3.54 -6.55 -1.95
N ALA A 125 -2.40 -7.04 -2.45
CA ALA A 125 -2.35 -8.01 -3.55
C ALA A 125 -3.01 -9.34 -3.17
N LEU A 126 -2.76 -9.85 -1.94
CA LEU A 126 -3.40 -11.06 -1.42
C LEU A 126 -4.91 -10.86 -1.21
N ILE A 127 -5.32 -9.71 -0.68
CA ILE A 127 -6.75 -9.40 -0.50
C ILE A 127 -7.44 -9.31 -1.87
N ARG A 128 -6.83 -8.65 -2.85
CA ARG A 128 -7.40 -8.54 -4.20
C ARG A 128 -7.51 -9.90 -4.89
N ALA A 129 -6.56 -10.82 -4.66
CA ALA A 129 -6.64 -12.19 -5.17
C ALA A 129 -7.82 -12.98 -4.57
N PHE A 130 -8.20 -12.71 -3.32
CA PHE A 130 -9.29 -13.39 -2.61
C PHE A 130 -10.64 -12.65 -2.73
N LEU A 131 -10.64 -11.32 -2.62
CA LEU A 131 -11.82 -10.44 -2.69
C LEU A 131 -11.71 -9.49 -3.90
N PRO A 132 -11.87 -9.98 -5.12
CA PRO A 132 -11.55 -9.23 -6.34
C PRO A 132 -12.39 -7.97 -6.55
N ASN A 133 -13.59 -7.90 -5.98
CA ASN A 133 -14.56 -6.83 -6.23
C ASN A 133 -14.71 -5.84 -5.06
N ASN A 134 -14.07 -6.08 -3.92
CA ASN A 134 -14.21 -5.17 -2.78
C ASN A 134 -13.40 -3.90 -3.00
N PRO A 135 -14.01 -2.70 -2.91
CA PRO A 135 -13.27 -1.44 -2.98
C PRO A 135 -12.21 -1.37 -1.89
N MET A 136 -11.00 -1.03 -2.26
CA MET A 136 -9.87 -0.87 -1.34
C MET A 136 -9.14 0.45 -1.57
N LYS A 137 -8.53 0.97 -0.50
CA LYS A 137 -7.67 2.14 -0.53
C LYS A 137 -6.35 1.82 0.18
N LEU A 138 -5.26 2.32 -0.37
CA LEU A 138 -4.02 2.48 0.37
C LEU A 138 -4.11 3.82 1.12
N VAL A 139 -3.85 3.80 2.41
CA VAL A 139 -3.88 4.96 3.30
C VAL A 139 -2.45 5.32 3.67
N LEU A 140 -1.98 6.47 3.20
CA LEU A 140 -0.62 6.94 3.42
C LEU A 140 -0.63 8.09 4.41
N LEU A 141 -0.11 7.86 5.60
CA LEU A 141 0.21 8.86 6.63
C LEU A 141 1.61 9.42 6.40
N HIS A 142 2.05 10.33 7.24
CA HIS A 142 3.39 10.92 7.12
C HIS A 142 4.51 9.88 7.27
N ASP A 143 4.34 8.96 8.21
CA ASP A 143 5.34 7.98 8.64
C ASP A 143 4.81 6.54 8.65
N HIS A 144 3.63 6.30 8.09
CA HIS A 144 3.00 4.99 8.10
C HIS A 144 2.11 4.75 6.89
N ALA A 145 2.00 3.49 6.47
CA ALA A 145 1.11 3.04 5.42
C ALA A 145 0.25 1.88 5.91
N LEU A 146 -1.05 1.95 5.63
CA LEU A 146 -2.01 0.89 5.95
C LEU A 146 -3.07 0.80 4.84
N LEU A 147 -4.00 -0.11 4.99
CA LEU A 147 -5.07 -0.34 4.03
C LEU A 147 -6.43 0.03 4.60
N ALA A 148 -7.39 0.22 3.73
CA ALA A 148 -8.80 0.33 4.05
C ALA A 148 -9.64 -0.44 3.03
N ILE A 149 -10.63 -1.22 3.50
CA ILE A 149 -11.48 -2.06 2.66
C ILE A 149 -12.96 -1.75 2.93
N SER A 150 -13.76 -1.63 1.86
CA SER A 150 -15.20 -1.42 2.00
C SER A 150 -15.91 -2.74 2.25
N MET A 151 -16.42 -2.88 3.46
CA MET A 151 -17.23 -3.99 3.96
C MET A 151 -18.21 -3.44 5.00
N THR A 152 -19.19 -4.26 5.41
CA THR A 152 -20.08 -3.90 6.54
C THR A 152 -19.27 -3.80 7.84
N PRO A 153 -19.14 -2.60 8.45
CA PRO A 153 -18.36 -2.44 9.66
C PRO A 153 -19.10 -2.94 10.90
N LEU A 154 -18.36 -3.36 11.91
CA LEU A 154 -18.85 -3.53 13.27
C LEU A 154 -18.77 -2.20 14.01
N ALA A 155 -19.54 -2.06 15.11
CA ALA A 155 -19.53 -0.85 15.91
C ALA A 155 -18.17 -0.50 16.55
N THR A 156 -17.29 -1.50 16.65
CA THR A 156 -15.93 -1.37 17.21
C THR A 156 -14.87 -1.07 16.17
N ASP A 157 -15.21 -1.14 14.86
CA ASP A 157 -14.23 -0.95 13.82
C ASP A 157 -13.85 0.54 13.64
N GLU A 158 -12.58 0.80 13.56
CA GLU A 158 -12.07 2.09 13.07
C GLU A 158 -12.28 2.15 11.55
N THR A 159 -12.90 3.23 11.11
CA THR A 159 -13.27 3.41 9.70
C THR A 159 -12.90 4.80 9.19
N ILE A 160 -12.72 4.89 7.89
CA ILE A 160 -12.70 6.16 7.16
C ILE A 160 -13.84 6.18 6.13
N ASN A 161 -14.37 7.37 5.84
CA ASN A 161 -15.36 7.53 4.79
C ASN A 161 -14.69 8.08 3.53
N ALA A 162 -14.87 7.41 2.42
CA ALA A 162 -14.40 7.84 1.11
C ALA A 162 -15.46 7.49 0.05
N GLU A 163 -15.70 8.41 -0.88
CA GLU A 163 -16.63 8.18 -2.00
C GLU A 163 -18.04 7.74 -1.55
N GLY A 164 -18.48 8.19 -0.37
CA GLY A 164 -19.79 7.85 0.20
C GLY A 164 -19.89 6.47 0.84
N LEU A 165 -18.79 5.72 0.95
CA LEU A 165 -18.73 4.39 1.55
C LEU A 165 -17.86 4.39 2.81
N PRO A 166 -18.21 3.58 3.82
CA PRO A 166 -17.33 3.28 4.93
C PRO A 166 -16.25 2.28 4.50
N PHE A 167 -15.01 2.55 4.87
CA PHE A 167 -13.87 1.65 4.69
C PHE A 167 -13.31 1.29 6.06
N ILE A 168 -13.26 0.01 6.37
CA ILE A 168 -12.66 -0.53 7.60
C ILE A 168 -11.15 -0.51 7.45
N LEU A 169 -10.45 -0.01 8.45
CA LEU A 169 -8.99 0.03 8.46
C LEU A 169 -8.38 -1.33 8.75
N LEU A 170 -7.23 -1.62 8.16
CA LEU A 170 -6.43 -2.80 8.41
C LEU A 170 -4.93 -2.48 8.31
N ASP A 171 -4.17 -2.85 9.31
CA ASP A 171 -2.74 -2.55 9.43
C ASP A 171 -1.91 -3.84 9.39
N PRO A 172 -1.28 -4.18 8.25
CA PRO A 172 -0.47 -5.39 8.12
C PRO A 172 0.95 -5.27 8.67
N THR A 173 1.32 -4.14 9.28
CA THR A 173 2.72 -3.83 9.56
C THR A 173 3.33 -4.68 10.68
N GLY A 174 2.64 -4.87 11.81
CA GLY A 174 3.21 -5.53 12.98
C GLY A 174 4.34 -4.69 13.66
N PRO A 175 4.97 -5.23 14.70
CA PRO A 175 4.78 -6.55 15.32
C PRO A 175 3.52 -6.65 16.20
N GLY A 176 2.75 -5.60 16.37
CA GLY A 176 1.48 -5.65 17.11
C GLY A 176 0.45 -6.49 16.37
N GLN A 177 -0.26 -7.37 17.08
CA GLN A 177 -1.31 -8.22 16.53
C GLN A 177 -2.65 -7.44 16.53
N LEU A 178 -2.87 -6.68 15.46
CA LEU A 178 -4.09 -5.88 15.25
C LEU A 178 -5.05 -6.64 14.32
N LYS A 179 -6.32 -6.70 14.69
CA LYS A 179 -7.37 -7.28 13.84
C LYS A 179 -7.93 -6.25 12.86
N LEU A 180 -8.72 -6.72 11.91
CA LEU A 180 -9.49 -5.86 11.02
C LEU A 180 -10.35 -4.88 11.86
N GLY A 181 -10.25 -3.60 11.57
CA GLY A 181 -10.91 -2.52 12.33
C GLY A 181 -10.09 -2.01 13.52
N GLU A 182 -8.93 -2.57 13.80
CA GLU A 182 -8.04 -2.10 14.86
C GLU A 182 -6.83 -1.37 14.27
N VAL A 183 -6.46 -0.25 14.87
CA VAL A 183 -5.25 0.50 14.53
C VAL A 183 -4.53 0.97 15.79
N SER A 184 -3.25 1.26 15.68
CA SER A 184 -2.45 1.77 16.78
C SER A 184 -2.94 3.16 17.24
N LYS A 185 -2.56 3.57 18.45
CA LYS A 185 -2.87 4.91 18.95
C LYS A 185 -2.25 6.00 18.08
N SER A 186 -1.03 5.82 17.61
CA SER A 186 -0.35 6.76 16.71
C SER A 186 -1.07 6.88 15.37
N THR A 187 -1.47 5.75 14.77
CA THR A 187 -2.26 5.73 13.52
C THR A 187 -3.58 6.48 13.68
N ARG A 188 -4.30 6.24 14.79
CA ARG A 188 -5.55 6.95 15.10
C ARG A 188 -5.34 8.47 15.20
N GLN A 189 -4.25 8.90 15.84
CA GLN A 189 -3.90 10.32 15.94
C GLN A 189 -3.56 10.93 14.57
N GLY A 190 -2.80 10.21 13.74
CA GLY A 190 -2.49 10.61 12.37
C GLY A 190 -3.75 10.78 11.51
N LEU A 191 -4.68 9.84 11.60
CA LEU A 191 -5.98 9.91 10.89
C LEU A 191 -6.83 11.09 11.39
N ALA A 192 -6.88 11.34 12.70
CA ALA A 192 -7.63 12.46 13.28
C ALA A 192 -7.11 13.81 12.82
N SER A 193 -5.82 13.94 12.52
CA SER A 193 -5.24 15.16 11.97
C SER A 193 -5.63 15.44 10.52
N ARG A 194 -6.27 14.48 9.84
CA ARG A 194 -6.61 14.51 8.40
C ARG A 194 -5.40 14.74 7.47
N ASN A 195 -4.21 14.47 7.95
CA ASN A 195 -2.98 14.64 7.18
C ASN A 195 -2.55 13.28 6.57
N TYR A 196 -3.38 12.76 5.68
CA TYR A 196 -3.13 11.52 4.96
C TYR A 196 -3.63 11.62 3.51
N THR A 197 -3.14 10.75 2.66
CA THR A 197 -3.60 10.60 1.28
C THR A 197 -4.21 9.21 1.08
N LEU A 198 -5.18 9.13 0.17
CA LEU A 198 -5.82 7.88 -0.23
C LEU A 198 -5.48 7.57 -1.68
N GLU A 199 -5.02 6.36 -1.94
CA GLU A 199 -4.86 5.84 -3.29
C GLU A 199 -5.86 4.71 -3.52
N THR A 200 -6.65 4.85 -4.58
CA THR A 200 -7.62 3.81 -4.96
C THR A 200 -6.86 2.59 -5.52
N ILE A 201 -7.18 1.41 -5.00
CA ILE A 201 -6.71 0.13 -5.54
C ILE A 201 -7.82 -0.41 -6.43
N PRO A 202 -7.62 -0.41 -7.78
CA PRO A 202 -8.62 -0.86 -8.73
C PRO A 202 -8.86 -2.36 -8.68
#